data_f8aa48fe2534d4410f7f5bf490145a1c
#
_entry.id   f8aa48fe2534d4410f7f5bf490145a1c
#
_cell.length_a   1.000
_cell.length_b   1.000
_cell.length_c   1.000
_cell.angle_alpha   90.00
_cell.angle_beta   90.00
_cell.angle_gamma   90.00
#
_symmetry.space_group_name_H-M   'P 1'
#
loop_
_entity.id
_entity.type
_entity.pdbx_description
1 polymer ?
#
loop_
_entity_poly.entity_id
_entity_poly.type
_entity_poly.pdbx_seq_one_letter_code
_entity_poly.pdbx_strand_id
1 'polypeptide(L)'
;MRLTDSRISHLSHRFRNALRDGGMAEFPDDAAAHREAKGVLASYARAEEEVDAFARDRISRLSRKVPEGGREWEILYRKYFEEEMARRKL
;
A
#
# COMPACT_ATOMS: atom_id res chain seq x y z
N MET A 1 1.29 10.07 0.08
CA MET A 1 0.34 9.14 0.72
C MET A 1 0.94 8.48 1.92
N ARG A 2 0.15 8.18 2.87
CA ARG A 2 0.59 7.57 4.12
C ARG A 2 -0.20 6.31 4.35
N LEU A 3 0.36 5.41 5.12
CA LEU A 3 -0.37 4.24 5.55
C LEU A 3 -1.50 4.71 6.47
N THR A 4 -2.73 4.35 6.13
CA THR A 4 -3.87 4.62 6.98
C THR A 4 -3.98 3.49 8.01
N ASP A 5 -4.78 3.73 9.06
CA ASP A 5 -5.02 2.69 10.07
C ASP A 5 -5.61 1.44 9.43
N SER A 6 -6.49 1.62 8.46
CA SER A 6 -7.09 0.51 7.74
C SER A 6 -6.05 -0.30 6.98
N ARG A 7 -5.11 0.39 6.33
CA ARG A 7 -4.07 -0.29 5.56
C ARG A 7 -3.06 -0.97 6.46
N ILE A 8 -2.73 -0.34 7.58
CA ILE A 8 -1.85 -0.94 8.57
C ILE A 8 -2.48 -2.22 9.12
N SER A 9 -3.76 -2.17 9.42
CA SER A 9 -4.49 -3.34 9.89
C SER A 9 -4.49 -4.45 8.85
N HIS A 10 -4.76 -4.11 7.59
CA HIS A 10 -4.76 -5.08 6.50
C HIS A 10 -3.38 -5.71 6.32
N LEU A 11 -2.34 -4.88 6.35
CA LEU A 11 -0.97 -5.37 6.22
C LEU A 11 -0.60 -6.29 7.39
N SER A 12 -1.03 -5.94 8.59
CA SER A 12 -0.77 -6.76 9.77
C SER A 12 -1.44 -8.12 9.66
N HIS A 13 -2.68 -8.16 9.14
CA HIS A 13 -3.37 -9.41 8.92
C HIS A 13 -2.68 -10.27 7.87
N ARG A 14 -2.28 -9.66 6.76
CA ARG A 14 -1.55 -10.37 5.71
C ARG A 14 -0.25 -10.95 6.26
N PHE A 15 0.44 -10.18 7.03
CA PHE A 15 1.70 -10.60 7.64
C PHE A 15 1.49 -11.77 8.59
N ARG A 16 0.47 -11.68 9.43
CA ARG A 16 0.12 -12.73 10.38
C ARG A 16 -0.27 -14.02 9.65
N ASN A 17 -1.08 -13.89 8.60
CA ASN A 17 -1.51 -15.04 7.83
C ASN A 17 -0.33 -15.69 7.11
N ALA A 18 0.58 -14.88 6.56
CA ALA A 18 1.78 -15.40 5.91
C ALA A 18 2.63 -16.19 6.90
N LEU A 19 2.77 -15.69 8.11
CA LEU A 19 3.52 -16.41 9.15
C LEU A 19 2.86 -17.72 9.52
N ARG A 20 1.53 -17.73 9.63
CA ARG A 20 0.79 -18.92 9.99
C ARG A 20 0.77 -19.94 8.86
N ASP A 21 0.39 -19.49 7.66
CA ASP A 21 0.18 -20.38 6.50
C ASP A 21 1.48 -20.74 5.81
N GLY A 22 2.43 -19.80 5.81
CA GLY A 22 3.75 -20.04 5.25
C GLY A 22 4.65 -20.82 6.17
N GLY A 23 4.15 -21.10 7.36
CA GLY A 23 4.87 -21.92 8.30
C GLY A 23 5.93 -21.18 9.06
N MET A 24 5.51 -20.24 9.94
CA MET A 24 6.47 -19.62 10.81
C MET A 24 7.28 -20.67 11.57
N ALA A 25 6.64 -21.79 11.91
CA ALA A 25 7.30 -22.90 12.57
C ALA A 25 8.35 -23.55 11.68
N GLU A 26 8.32 -23.28 10.38
CA GLU A 26 9.28 -23.81 9.45
C GLU A 26 10.53 -22.96 9.31
N PHE A 27 10.51 -21.75 9.84
CA PHE A 27 11.68 -20.89 9.82
C PHE A 27 12.71 -21.46 10.80
N PRO A 28 13.94 -21.68 10.33
CA PRO A 28 14.96 -22.30 11.18
C PRO A 28 15.44 -21.34 12.28
N ASP A 29 15.24 -20.04 12.14
CA ASP A 29 15.66 -19.06 13.12
C ASP A 29 14.87 -17.77 13.00
N ASP A 30 15.00 -16.89 14.00
CA ASP A 30 14.34 -15.61 14.04
C ASP A 30 14.85 -14.65 12.97
N ALA A 31 16.12 -14.79 12.59
CA ALA A 31 16.70 -13.92 11.58
C ALA A 31 16.03 -14.12 10.21
N ALA A 32 15.72 -15.37 9.86
CA ALA A 32 15.03 -15.67 8.62
C ALA A 32 13.62 -15.08 8.62
N ALA A 33 12.89 -15.25 9.72
CA ALA A 33 11.56 -14.70 9.87
C ALA A 33 11.60 -13.18 9.78
N HIS A 34 12.58 -12.56 10.42
CA HIS A 34 12.73 -11.11 10.42
C HIS A 34 13.01 -10.58 9.00
N ARG A 35 13.88 -11.26 8.24
CA ARG A 35 14.15 -10.86 6.86
C ARG A 35 12.91 -10.94 6.00
N GLU A 36 12.11 -11.98 6.17
CA GLU A 36 10.87 -12.16 5.43
C GLU A 36 9.90 -11.01 5.75
N ALA A 37 9.78 -10.67 7.02
CA ALA A 37 8.92 -9.57 7.46
C ALA A 37 9.35 -8.26 6.82
N LYS A 38 10.63 -7.97 6.83
CA LYS A 38 11.16 -6.73 6.24
C LYS A 38 10.91 -6.70 4.74
N GLY A 39 11.03 -7.83 4.07
CA GLY A 39 10.76 -7.93 2.64
C GLY A 39 9.32 -7.59 2.30
N VAL A 40 8.39 -8.14 3.06
CA VAL A 40 6.96 -7.88 2.86
C VAL A 40 6.65 -6.40 3.06
N LEU A 41 7.15 -5.81 4.14
CA LEU A 41 6.92 -4.40 4.44
C LEU A 41 7.54 -3.48 3.40
N ALA A 42 8.75 -3.78 2.95
CA ALA A 42 9.42 -2.99 1.93
C ALA A 42 8.67 -3.04 0.59
N SER A 43 8.19 -4.23 0.22
CA SER A 43 7.41 -4.38 -1.01
C SER A 43 6.11 -3.59 -0.96
N TYR A 44 5.44 -3.61 0.18
CA TYR A 44 4.20 -2.85 0.35
C TYR A 44 4.46 -1.35 0.26
N ALA A 45 5.52 -0.87 0.91
CA ALA A 45 5.86 0.54 0.88
C ALA A 45 6.17 1.03 -0.54
N ARG A 46 6.90 0.24 -1.31
CA ARG A 46 7.18 0.59 -2.71
C ARG A 46 5.92 0.63 -3.53
N ALA A 47 5.04 -0.33 -3.35
CA ALA A 47 3.77 -0.37 -4.07
C ALA A 47 2.92 0.85 -3.73
N GLU A 48 2.90 1.26 -2.47
CA GLU A 48 2.14 2.44 -2.06
C GLU A 48 2.70 3.71 -2.69
N GLU A 49 4.02 3.84 -2.78
CA GLU A 49 4.64 4.97 -3.44
C GLU A 49 4.27 5.03 -4.92
N GLU A 50 4.25 3.88 -5.59
CA GLU A 50 3.86 3.81 -6.99
C GLU A 50 2.40 4.20 -7.20
N VAL A 51 1.54 3.76 -6.30
CA VAL A 51 0.12 4.10 -6.36
C VAL A 51 -0.09 5.58 -6.11
N ASP A 52 0.65 6.16 -5.17
CA ASP A 52 0.61 7.59 -4.91
C ASP A 52 0.96 8.38 -6.18
N ALA A 53 2.05 8.02 -6.82
CA ALA A 53 2.48 8.68 -8.06
C ALA A 53 1.45 8.52 -9.16
N PHE A 54 0.86 7.34 -9.28
CA PHE A 54 -0.18 7.07 -10.26
C PHE A 54 -1.40 7.96 -10.04
N ALA A 55 -1.86 8.07 -8.80
CA ALA A 55 -3.03 8.88 -8.48
C ALA A 55 -2.78 10.35 -8.78
N ARG A 56 -1.62 10.87 -8.41
CA ARG A 56 -1.25 12.26 -8.67
C ARG A 56 -1.15 12.54 -10.16
N ASP A 57 -0.53 11.64 -10.90
CA ASP A 57 -0.41 11.77 -12.35
C ASP A 57 -1.78 11.78 -13.02
N ARG A 58 -2.67 10.92 -12.57
CA ARG A 58 -4.01 10.84 -13.15
C ARG A 58 -4.79 12.13 -12.95
N ILE A 59 -4.67 12.75 -11.79
CA ILE A 59 -5.30 14.04 -11.54
C ILE A 59 -4.71 15.12 -12.45
N SER A 60 -3.40 15.11 -12.64
CA SER A 60 -2.72 16.11 -13.46
C SER A 60 -3.12 16.03 -14.93
N ARG A 61 -3.62 14.90 -15.38
CA ARG A 61 -4.04 14.69 -16.76
C ARG A 61 -5.48 15.07 -17.03
N LEU A 62 -6.22 15.49 -16.02
CA LEU A 62 -7.59 15.93 -16.21
C LEU A 62 -7.63 17.20 -17.06
N SER A 63 -8.68 17.34 -17.88
CA SER A 63 -8.81 18.49 -18.77
C SER A 63 -9.04 19.79 -18.05
N ARG A 64 -9.54 19.73 -16.81
CA ARG A 64 -9.71 20.92 -15.97
C ARG A 64 -8.63 20.93 -14.91
N LYS A 65 -8.32 22.13 -14.46
CA LYS A 65 -7.31 22.32 -13.43
C LYS A 65 -7.91 22.05 -12.05
N VAL A 66 -7.27 21.16 -11.29
CA VAL A 66 -7.68 20.85 -9.93
C VAL A 66 -6.53 21.24 -9.00
N PRO A 67 -6.68 22.28 -8.18
CA PRO A 67 -5.58 22.71 -7.30
C PRO A 67 -5.21 21.64 -6.30
N GLU A 68 -3.91 21.33 -6.22
CA GLU A 68 -3.41 20.36 -5.27
C GLU A 68 -3.67 20.85 -3.84
N GLY A 69 -4.09 19.94 -2.98
CA GLY A 69 -4.40 20.26 -1.60
C GLY A 69 -5.81 20.78 -1.38
N GLY A 70 -6.56 21.07 -2.44
CA GLY A 70 -7.94 21.46 -2.32
C GLY A 70 -8.84 20.27 -2.03
N ARG A 71 -10.10 20.55 -1.71
CA ARG A 71 -11.06 19.52 -1.35
C ARG A 71 -11.32 18.56 -2.52
N GLU A 72 -11.49 19.09 -3.72
CA GLU A 72 -11.72 18.26 -4.89
C GLU A 72 -10.53 17.37 -5.18
N TRP A 73 -9.33 17.94 -5.07
CA TRP A 73 -8.10 17.17 -5.27
C TRP A 73 -8.02 16.00 -4.29
N GLU A 74 -8.34 16.26 -3.03
CA GLU A 74 -8.29 15.21 -2.00
C GLU A 74 -9.28 14.08 -2.30
N ILE A 75 -10.48 14.42 -2.76
CA ILE A 75 -11.49 13.43 -3.11
C ILE A 75 -11.02 12.59 -4.29
N LEU A 76 -10.51 13.24 -5.33
CA LEU A 76 -10.02 12.53 -6.52
C LEU A 76 -8.80 11.68 -6.20
N TYR A 77 -7.88 12.21 -5.40
CA TYR A 77 -6.70 11.48 -5.01
C TYR A 77 -7.08 10.19 -4.28
N ARG A 78 -7.97 10.29 -3.31
CA ARG A 78 -8.42 9.12 -2.56
C ARG A 78 -9.08 8.10 -3.47
N LYS A 79 -9.93 8.57 -4.36
CA LYS A 79 -10.63 7.70 -5.31
C LYS A 79 -9.63 6.93 -6.18
N TYR A 80 -8.71 7.64 -6.81
CA TYR A 80 -7.76 7.01 -7.71
C TYR A 80 -6.78 6.11 -6.96
N PHE A 81 -6.40 6.53 -5.77
CA PHE A 81 -5.53 5.71 -4.92
C PHE A 81 -6.20 4.39 -4.58
N GLU A 82 -7.45 4.44 -4.11
CA GLU A 82 -8.19 3.24 -3.73
C GLU A 82 -8.41 2.31 -4.93
N GLU A 83 -8.77 2.90 -6.06
CA GLU A 83 -8.99 2.11 -7.28
C GLU A 83 -7.72 1.39 -7.71
N GLU A 84 -6.60 2.07 -7.67
CA GLU A 84 -5.34 1.47 -8.10
C GLU A 84 -4.86 0.41 -7.11
N MET A 85 -5.04 0.65 -5.82
CA MET A 85 -4.70 -0.37 -4.81
C MET A 85 -5.52 -1.63 -5.03
N ALA A 86 -6.82 -1.48 -5.29
CA ALA A 86 -7.69 -2.61 -5.55
C ALA A 86 -7.28 -3.34 -6.84
N ARG A 87 -6.94 -2.59 -7.88
CA ARG A 87 -6.50 -3.17 -9.15
C ARG A 87 -5.23 -3.99 -8.97
N ARG A 88 -4.33 -3.53 -8.15
CA ARG A 88 -3.08 -4.25 -7.87
C ARG A 88 -3.26 -5.35 -6.85
N LYS A 89 -4.42 -5.45 -6.23
CA LYS A 89 -4.74 -6.46 -5.21
C LYS A 89 -3.81 -6.36 -4.00
N LEU A 90 -3.58 -5.14 -3.58
CA LEU A 90 -2.74 -4.85 -2.41
C LEU A 90 -3.56 -4.76 -1.14
#